data_20e630f92131b9ef8bd1c8733c2cadce
#
_entry.id   20e630f92131b9ef8bd1c8733c2cadce
#
_cell.length_a   1.000
_cell.length_b   1.000
_cell.length_c   1.000
_cell.angle_alpha   90.00
_cell.angle_beta   90.00
_cell.angle_gamma   90.00
#
_symmetry.space_group_name_H-M   'P 1'
#
loop_
_entity.id
_entity.type
_entity.pdbx_description
1 polymer ?
#
loop_
_entity_poly.entity_id
_entity_poly.type
_entity_poly.pdbx_seq_one_letter_code
_entity_poly.pdbx_strand_id
1 'polypeptide(L)'
;AFTALTGQAPVGLWLPECGYYPGLETEIAAAGYGYSLLEAHGLQQGQPRPPWGVYAPVVAGDVTFFGRDPNSAHEVWSREDGYPAHPDYREYYADLGFAGPSEALADFLPPGVAAGPTGIKYHRVTGGGGPKALYDPARAARRAVQDARSFVARRRQLIARLPASARPLVIVAPFDAELFGHWWYEGPLFLDALIRQLEVSEDLVMVSLGQHLADHGTAGPCRVAASSWGEGGYNDTWLRPETAWVHLQLQQAAVEFQALRHTHGDAPVTPLRGRLLRQAARSLLLAQGSDWTFHLGRGGGSPYAEARLRAHLARFAFLADALRRGLDPGDRLVGLELMDGLFPNLDPGHFG
;
A
#
# COMPACT_ATOMS: atom_id res chain seq x y z
N ALA A 1 2.55 14.40 10.54
CA ALA A 1 3.33 13.28 11.11
C ALA A 1 4.68 13.15 10.41
N PHE A 2 4.74 12.94 9.08
CA PHE A 2 5.98 12.73 8.33
C PHE A 2 7.00 13.87 8.56
N THR A 3 6.59 15.12 8.39
CA THR A 3 7.45 16.30 8.60
C THR A 3 7.98 16.39 10.04
N ALA A 4 7.18 16.02 11.03
CA ALA A 4 7.60 16.01 12.43
C ALA A 4 8.65 14.94 12.74
N LEU A 5 8.67 13.83 11.98
CA LEU A 5 9.63 12.73 12.14
C LEU A 5 10.91 12.96 11.33
N THR A 6 10.80 13.52 10.15
CA THR A 6 11.92 13.61 9.18
C THR A 6 12.52 15.01 9.06
N GLY A 7 11.83 16.04 9.58
CA GLY A 7 12.21 17.45 9.40
C GLY A 7 11.91 18.00 8.01
N GLN A 8 11.37 17.21 7.09
CA GLN A 8 11.11 17.60 5.69
C GLN A 8 9.66 17.28 5.31
N ALA A 9 9.03 18.14 4.51
CA ALA A 9 7.74 17.85 3.93
C ALA A 9 7.86 16.71 2.90
N PRO A 10 6.89 15.78 2.84
CA PRO A 10 6.87 14.76 1.79
C PRO A 10 6.60 15.41 0.44
N VAL A 11 7.41 15.10 -0.55
CA VAL A 11 7.27 15.64 -1.93
C VAL A 11 6.71 14.61 -2.90
N GLY A 12 6.70 13.34 -2.52
CA GLY A 12 6.16 12.22 -3.29
C GLY A 12 5.05 11.51 -2.56
N LEU A 13 4.11 10.97 -3.32
CA LEU A 13 2.98 10.20 -2.83
C LEU A 13 2.88 8.88 -3.61
N TRP A 14 2.80 7.76 -2.91
CA TRP A 14 2.35 6.52 -3.51
C TRP A 14 0.85 6.40 -3.26
N LEU A 15 0.07 6.53 -4.33
CA LEU A 15 -1.38 6.35 -4.26
C LEU A 15 -1.73 4.94 -3.79
N PRO A 16 -2.69 4.79 -2.87
CA PRO A 16 -3.19 3.47 -2.49
C PRO A 16 -3.50 2.64 -3.73
N GLU A 17 -2.97 1.40 -3.78
CA GLU A 17 -3.17 0.44 -4.88
C GLU A 17 -2.74 0.96 -6.26
N CYS A 18 -1.85 1.96 -6.34
CA CYS A 18 -1.54 2.71 -7.55
C CYS A 18 -2.81 3.26 -8.25
N GLY A 19 -3.89 3.45 -7.50
CA GLY A 19 -5.20 3.85 -8.03
C GLY A 19 -5.20 5.29 -8.52
N TYR A 20 -5.43 5.48 -9.83
CA TYR A 20 -5.47 6.78 -10.46
C TYR A 20 -6.64 6.89 -11.44
N TYR A 21 -7.23 8.07 -11.50
CA TYR A 21 -8.16 8.50 -12.54
C TYR A 21 -7.83 9.93 -13.00
N PRO A 22 -8.08 10.28 -14.28
CA PRO A 22 -7.79 11.61 -14.80
C PRO A 22 -8.50 12.73 -13.99
N GLY A 23 -7.71 13.74 -13.59
CA GLY A 23 -8.16 14.82 -12.72
C GLY A 23 -7.63 14.72 -11.29
N LEU A 24 -7.24 13.52 -10.82
CA LEU A 24 -6.70 13.33 -9.48
C LEU A 24 -5.36 14.07 -9.26
N GLU A 25 -4.62 14.34 -10.34
CA GLU A 25 -3.38 15.13 -10.30
C GLU A 25 -3.59 16.53 -9.72
N THR A 26 -4.76 17.11 -9.91
CA THR A 26 -5.10 18.43 -9.34
C THR A 26 -5.15 18.36 -7.81
N GLU A 27 -5.75 17.32 -7.25
CA GLU A 27 -5.83 17.10 -5.80
C GLU A 27 -4.47 16.76 -5.21
N ILE A 28 -3.66 15.95 -5.92
CA ILE A 28 -2.30 15.61 -5.51
C ILE A 28 -1.44 16.87 -5.42
N ALA A 29 -1.49 17.74 -6.43
CA ALA A 29 -0.78 19.01 -6.46
C ALA A 29 -1.26 19.96 -5.35
N ALA A 30 -2.58 20.08 -5.16
CA ALA A 30 -3.17 20.91 -4.10
C ALA A 30 -2.76 20.45 -2.69
N ALA A 31 -2.54 19.14 -2.51
CA ALA A 31 -2.01 18.57 -1.27
C ALA A 31 -0.48 18.77 -1.10
N GLY A 32 0.20 19.39 -2.07
CA GLY A 32 1.62 19.73 -2.01
C GLY A 32 2.57 18.62 -2.46
N TYR A 33 2.07 17.59 -3.16
CA TYR A 33 2.91 16.53 -3.72
C TYR A 33 3.30 16.82 -5.16
N GLY A 34 4.59 16.69 -5.47
CA GLY A 34 5.15 16.95 -6.79
C GLY A 34 5.24 15.71 -7.68
N TYR A 35 5.20 14.51 -7.12
CA TYR A 35 5.24 13.28 -7.92
C TYR A 35 4.47 12.11 -7.29
N SER A 36 4.05 11.18 -8.15
CA SER A 36 3.40 9.93 -7.74
C SER A 36 3.80 8.76 -8.65
N LEU A 37 3.31 7.56 -8.29
CA LEU A 37 3.57 6.29 -8.97
C LEU A 37 2.27 5.80 -9.59
N LEU A 38 2.36 5.24 -10.81
CA LEU A 38 1.25 4.62 -11.51
C LEU A 38 1.58 3.17 -11.92
N GLU A 39 0.55 2.36 -12.07
CA GLU A 39 0.70 1.08 -12.73
C GLU A 39 1.10 1.28 -14.21
N ALA A 40 1.82 0.32 -14.77
CA ALA A 40 2.44 0.42 -16.09
C ALA A 40 1.50 0.92 -17.19
N HIS A 41 0.29 0.38 -17.26
CA HIS A 41 -0.66 0.72 -18.32
C HIS A 41 -1.19 2.16 -18.21
N GLY A 42 -1.16 2.77 -17.03
CA GLY A 42 -1.49 4.20 -16.86
C GLY A 42 -0.60 5.12 -17.69
N LEU A 43 0.71 4.79 -17.80
CA LEU A 43 1.64 5.50 -18.67
C LEU A 43 1.60 4.97 -20.11
N GLN A 44 1.54 3.65 -20.31
CA GLN A 44 1.57 3.05 -21.64
C GLN A 44 0.39 3.44 -22.52
N GLN A 45 -0.76 3.73 -21.90
CA GLN A 45 -1.98 4.24 -22.57
C GLN A 45 -2.07 5.77 -22.56
N GLY A 46 -1.07 6.46 -22.04
CA GLY A 46 -1.00 7.92 -21.99
C GLY A 46 -0.92 8.58 -23.37
N GLN A 47 -1.31 9.84 -23.45
CA GLN A 47 -1.36 10.61 -24.68
C GLN A 47 -0.67 11.99 -24.51
N PRO A 48 0.37 12.30 -25.33
CA PRO A 48 1.00 11.41 -26.32
C PRO A 48 1.65 10.21 -25.64
N ARG A 49 1.79 9.09 -26.37
CA ARG A 49 2.41 7.88 -25.81
C ARG A 49 3.88 8.16 -25.43
N PRO A 50 4.27 7.91 -24.17
CA PRO A 50 5.65 8.14 -23.74
C PRO A 50 6.66 7.31 -24.57
N PRO A 51 7.72 7.91 -25.10
CA PRO A 51 8.65 7.24 -26.01
C PRO A 51 9.45 6.11 -25.35
N TRP A 52 9.66 6.19 -24.03
CA TRP A 52 10.34 5.16 -23.23
C TRP A 52 9.39 4.39 -22.32
N GLY A 53 8.06 4.45 -22.58
CA GLY A 53 7.06 3.76 -21.79
C GLY A 53 7.12 4.16 -20.32
N VAL A 54 7.31 3.17 -19.43
CA VAL A 54 7.36 3.38 -17.96
C VAL A 54 8.74 3.80 -17.46
N TYR A 55 9.76 3.83 -18.31
CA TYR A 55 11.17 4.01 -17.90
C TYR A 55 11.65 5.47 -17.91
N ALA A 56 10.74 6.40 -18.16
CA ALA A 56 10.98 7.82 -17.97
C ALA A 56 9.72 8.47 -17.40
N PRO A 57 9.85 9.33 -16.36
CA PRO A 57 8.69 9.99 -15.77
C PRO A 57 8.08 11.01 -16.72
N VAL A 58 6.76 11.19 -16.63
CA VAL A 58 5.96 12.13 -17.43
C VAL A 58 5.25 13.12 -16.53
N VAL A 59 4.78 14.26 -17.10
CA VAL A 59 4.06 15.29 -16.37
C VAL A 59 2.59 15.29 -16.79
N ALA A 60 1.67 15.25 -15.82
CA ALA A 60 0.27 15.55 -16.01
C ALA A 60 -0.14 16.66 -15.03
N GLY A 61 -0.62 17.80 -15.56
CA GLY A 61 -0.81 19.00 -14.74
C GLY A 61 0.50 19.42 -14.07
N ASP A 62 0.46 19.61 -12.76
CA ASP A 62 1.62 19.97 -11.93
C ASP A 62 2.28 18.77 -11.22
N VAL A 63 1.89 17.55 -11.57
CA VAL A 63 2.39 16.32 -10.95
C VAL A 63 3.20 15.49 -11.95
N THR A 64 4.35 14.99 -11.49
CA THR A 64 5.16 14.03 -12.24
C THR A 64 4.75 12.60 -11.89
N PHE A 65 4.58 11.76 -12.90
CA PHE A 65 4.23 10.36 -12.71
C PHE A 65 5.34 9.43 -13.18
N PHE A 66 5.71 8.51 -12.29
CA PHE A 66 6.61 7.40 -12.56
C PHE A 66 5.79 6.13 -12.80
N GLY A 67 6.21 5.32 -13.77
CA GLY A 67 5.55 4.05 -14.06
C GLY A 67 6.23 2.87 -13.39
N ARG A 68 5.44 1.96 -12.81
CA ARG A 68 5.91 0.68 -12.27
C ARG A 68 6.45 -0.21 -13.38
N ASP A 69 7.63 -0.82 -13.19
CA ASP A 69 8.15 -1.84 -14.12
C ASP A 69 7.42 -3.17 -13.91
N PRO A 70 6.64 -3.65 -14.90
CA PRO A 70 5.85 -4.87 -14.76
C PRO A 70 6.71 -6.12 -14.59
N ASN A 71 7.93 -6.14 -15.17
CA ASN A 71 8.82 -7.30 -15.06
C ASN A 71 9.36 -7.44 -13.64
N SER A 72 9.85 -6.35 -13.05
CA SER A 72 10.29 -6.35 -11.65
C SER A 72 9.17 -6.75 -10.70
N ALA A 73 7.95 -6.24 -10.96
CA ALA A 73 6.79 -6.57 -10.17
C ALA A 73 6.49 -8.09 -10.22
N HIS A 74 6.39 -8.66 -11.40
CA HIS A 74 6.10 -10.08 -11.57
C HIS A 74 7.17 -10.98 -10.93
N GLU A 75 8.45 -10.70 -11.18
CA GLU A 75 9.57 -11.50 -10.66
C GLU A 75 9.61 -11.59 -9.13
N VAL A 76 9.18 -10.54 -8.44
CA VAL A 76 9.23 -10.47 -6.97
C VAL A 76 7.90 -10.86 -6.33
N TRP A 77 6.76 -10.59 -6.98
CA TRP A 77 5.43 -10.87 -6.42
C TRP A 77 4.87 -12.24 -6.74
N SER A 78 5.23 -12.83 -7.90
CA SER A 78 4.59 -14.08 -8.31
C SER A 78 4.97 -15.22 -7.38
N ARG A 79 3.96 -15.82 -6.76
CA ARG A 79 4.09 -17.04 -5.95
C ARG A 79 4.14 -18.32 -6.80
N GLU A 80 3.94 -18.20 -8.12
CA GLU A 80 3.90 -19.35 -9.04
C GLU A 80 5.22 -19.52 -9.76
N ASP A 81 5.80 -18.43 -10.28
CA ASP A 81 6.99 -18.43 -11.13
C ASP A 81 7.98 -17.30 -10.80
N GLY A 82 7.67 -16.44 -9.82
CA GLY A 82 8.60 -15.45 -9.28
C GLY A 82 9.64 -16.05 -8.33
N TYR A 83 10.54 -15.21 -7.84
CA TYR A 83 11.57 -15.64 -6.89
C TYR A 83 10.98 -16.32 -5.65
N PRO A 84 9.91 -15.81 -5.00
CA PRO A 84 9.34 -16.42 -3.79
C PRO A 84 8.83 -17.84 -3.98
N ALA A 85 8.55 -18.25 -5.23
CA ALA A 85 8.10 -19.60 -5.56
C ALA A 85 9.22 -20.66 -5.55
N HIS A 86 10.49 -20.23 -5.43
CA HIS A 86 11.61 -21.16 -5.56
C HIS A 86 11.62 -22.22 -4.45
N PRO A 87 11.84 -23.51 -4.79
CA PRO A 87 11.80 -24.61 -3.83
C PRO A 87 12.77 -24.55 -2.65
N ASP A 88 13.76 -23.68 -2.68
CA ASP A 88 14.71 -23.50 -1.58
C ASP A 88 14.20 -22.57 -0.49
N TYR A 89 13.18 -21.75 -0.77
CA TYR A 89 12.63 -20.79 0.17
C TYR A 89 11.65 -21.41 1.16
N ARG A 90 11.41 -20.71 2.27
CA ARG A 90 10.49 -21.13 3.31
C ARG A 90 9.04 -21.08 2.80
N GLU A 91 8.31 -22.17 3.00
CA GLU A 91 6.89 -22.25 2.65
C GLU A 91 6.06 -21.34 3.56
N TYR A 92 5.29 -20.44 2.96
CA TYR A 92 4.44 -19.52 3.70
C TYR A 92 3.21 -20.21 4.31
N TYR A 93 2.59 -21.13 3.58
CA TYR A 93 1.30 -21.72 3.95
C TYR A 93 1.42 -22.94 4.87
N ALA A 94 2.59 -23.58 4.95
CA ALA A 94 2.79 -24.76 5.80
C ALA A 94 3.11 -24.35 7.25
N ASP A 95 2.09 -23.92 7.97
CA ASP A 95 2.18 -23.56 9.38
C ASP A 95 1.91 -24.80 10.27
N LEU A 96 2.71 -24.94 11.34
CA LEU A 96 2.61 -26.04 12.30
C LEU A 96 1.22 -26.14 12.93
N GLY A 97 0.59 -25.00 13.17
CA GLY A 97 -0.74 -24.90 13.78
C GLY A 97 -1.87 -25.53 12.99
N PHE A 98 -1.65 -25.87 11.72
CA PHE A 98 -2.61 -26.60 10.87
C PHE A 98 -2.19 -28.04 10.56
N ALA A 99 -0.94 -28.41 10.83
CA ALA A 99 -0.36 -29.69 10.44
C ALA A 99 0.14 -30.54 11.62
N GLY A 100 0.28 -29.96 12.79
CA GLY A 100 0.80 -30.63 13.97
C GLY A 100 -0.27 -31.36 14.79
N PRO A 101 0.11 -32.30 15.63
CA PRO A 101 -0.80 -32.90 16.59
C PRO A 101 -1.29 -31.87 17.61
N SER A 102 -2.59 -31.87 17.90
CA SER A 102 -3.24 -30.84 18.73
C SER A 102 -2.64 -30.69 20.13
N GLU A 103 -2.14 -31.80 20.71
CA GLU A 103 -1.50 -31.81 22.04
C GLU A 103 -0.19 -31.01 22.05
N ALA A 104 0.61 -31.12 20.97
CA ALA A 104 1.86 -30.36 20.85
C ALA A 104 1.65 -28.86 20.55
N LEU A 105 0.43 -28.48 20.17
CA LEU A 105 0.06 -27.11 19.82
C LEU A 105 -0.62 -26.35 20.96
N ALA A 106 -1.01 -27.03 22.03
CA ALA A 106 -1.77 -26.45 23.14
C ALA A 106 -1.11 -25.22 23.76
N ASP A 107 0.23 -25.19 23.81
CA ASP A 107 0.99 -24.04 24.35
C ASP A 107 1.16 -22.87 23.37
N PHE A 108 0.85 -23.08 22.09
CA PHE A 108 1.04 -22.09 21.01
C PHE A 108 -0.28 -21.53 20.45
N LEU A 109 -1.40 -22.10 20.83
CA LEU A 109 -2.73 -21.67 20.40
C LEU A 109 -3.52 -21.08 21.57
N PRO A 110 -4.44 -20.14 21.31
CA PRO A 110 -5.34 -19.64 22.33
C PRO A 110 -6.16 -20.76 22.97
N PRO A 111 -6.53 -20.66 24.24
CA PRO A 111 -7.33 -21.67 24.93
C PRO A 111 -8.61 -22.00 24.14
N GLY A 112 -8.85 -23.32 23.91
CA GLY A 112 -10.02 -23.81 23.19
C GLY A 112 -9.93 -23.76 21.67
N VAL A 113 -8.80 -23.33 21.09
CA VAL A 113 -8.55 -23.33 19.64
C VAL A 113 -7.82 -24.63 19.26
N ALA A 114 -8.46 -25.47 18.45
CA ALA A 114 -7.91 -26.75 18.02
C ALA A 114 -6.88 -26.62 16.88
N ALA A 115 -6.98 -25.61 16.03
CA ALA A 115 -6.04 -25.32 14.95
C ALA A 115 -6.05 -23.82 14.65
N GLY A 116 -4.90 -23.24 14.31
CA GLY A 116 -4.77 -21.84 13.98
C GLY A 116 -3.33 -21.46 13.62
N PRO A 117 -3.10 -20.23 13.11
CA PRO A 117 -1.76 -19.81 12.75
C PRO A 117 -0.88 -19.65 14.00
N THR A 118 0.24 -20.35 14.04
CA THR A 118 1.26 -20.24 15.09
C THR A 118 2.46 -19.38 14.65
N GLY A 119 2.63 -19.13 13.35
CA GLY A 119 3.82 -18.52 12.79
C GLY A 119 5.03 -19.48 12.70
N ILE A 120 4.91 -20.70 13.21
CA ILE A 120 5.99 -21.71 13.18
C ILE A 120 5.96 -22.44 11.84
N LYS A 121 6.96 -22.17 10.99
CA LYS A 121 7.07 -22.68 9.62
C LYS A 121 8.48 -23.21 9.39
N TYR A 122 8.61 -24.52 9.21
CA TYR A 122 9.90 -25.20 9.09
C TYR A 122 10.03 -26.04 7.80
N HIS A 123 9.09 -25.90 6.89
CA HIS A 123 9.17 -26.51 5.57
C HIS A 123 9.61 -25.50 4.51
N ARG A 124 10.20 -26.00 3.45
CA ARG A 124 10.48 -25.24 2.23
C ARG A 124 9.38 -25.41 1.19
N VAL A 125 9.35 -24.53 0.21
CA VAL A 125 8.49 -24.65 -0.98
C VAL A 125 8.91 -25.89 -1.76
N THR A 126 8.14 -26.97 -1.68
CA THR A 126 8.48 -28.27 -2.29
C THR A 126 7.64 -28.61 -3.51
N GLY A 127 6.80 -27.69 -3.98
CA GLY A 127 5.82 -27.95 -5.04
C GLY A 127 4.59 -28.70 -4.53
N GLY A 128 3.63 -28.97 -5.40
CA GLY A 128 2.37 -29.63 -5.04
C GLY A 128 2.49 -31.14 -4.93
N GLY A 129 1.70 -31.75 -4.04
CA GLY A 129 1.35 -33.16 -4.08
C GLY A 129 2.25 -34.15 -3.35
N GLY A 130 3.33 -33.72 -2.70
CA GLY A 130 4.21 -34.61 -1.91
C GLY A 130 4.44 -34.11 -0.48
N PRO A 131 5.09 -34.95 0.38
CA PRO A 131 5.49 -34.50 1.70
C PRO A 131 6.43 -33.30 1.60
N LYS A 132 6.18 -32.25 2.40
CA LYS A 132 7.04 -31.06 2.45
C LYS A 132 8.42 -31.41 3.00
N ALA A 133 9.47 -30.96 2.33
CA ALA A 133 10.84 -31.11 2.80
C ALA A 133 11.19 -30.03 3.83
N LEU A 134 12.14 -30.35 4.71
CA LEU A 134 12.60 -29.39 5.71
C LEU A 134 13.31 -28.19 5.08
N TYR A 135 13.11 -27.05 5.68
CA TYR A 135 13.75 -25.80 5.30
C TYR A 135 15.22 -25.79 5.71
N ASP A 136 16.08 -25.35 4.78
CA ASP A 136 17.52 -25.15 5.01
C ASP A 136 17.87 -23.66 4.86
N PRO A 137 18.07 -22.93 5.97
CA PRO A 137 18.37 -21.49 5.93
C PRO A 137 19.63 -21.13 5.13
N ALA A 138 20.66 -21.99 5.18
CA ALA A 138 21.90 -21.74 4.46
C ALA A 138 21.71 -21.86 2.94
N ARG A 139 20.90 -22.83 2.52
CA ARG A 139 20.54 -23.02 1.11
C ARG A 139 19.68 -21.86 0.61
N ALA A 140 18.69 -21.45 1.40
CA ALA A 140 17.83 -20.31 1.07
C ALA A 140 18.62 -18.99 0.97
N ALA A 141 19.56 -18.73 1.88
CA ALA A 141 20.41 -17.54 1.82
C ALA A 141 21.28 -17.51 0.54
N ARG A 142 21.86 -18.65 0.15
CA ARG A 142 22.60 -18.73 -1.12
C ARG A 142 21.70 -18.48 -2.32
N ARG A 143 20.47 -18.97 -2.28
CA ARG A 143 19.48 -18.74 -3.33
C ARG A 143 19.12 -17.25 -3.42
N ALA A 144 18.89 -16.56 -2.32
CA ALA A 144 18.58 -15.12 -2.32
C ALA A 144 19.68 -14.30 -3.00
N VAL A 145 20.95 -14.63 -2.77
CA VAL A 145 22.08 -13.98 -3.49
C VAL A 145 22.05 -14.26 -4.99
N GLN A 146 21.70 -15.48 -5.40
CA GLN A 146 21.58 -15.83 -6.82
C GLN A 146 20.43 -15.09 -7.49
N ASP A 147 19.29 -14.96 -6.81
CA ASP A 147 18.13 -14.25 -7.31
C ASP A 147 18.39 -12.75 -7.43
N ALA A 148 19.10 -12.14 -6.47
CA ALA A 148 19.54 -10.76 -6.58
C ALA A 148 20.46 -10.55 -7.80
N ARG A 149 21.38 -11.46 -8.07
CA ARG A 149 22.22 -11.42 -9.28
C ARG A 149 21.40 -11.55 -10.55
N SER A 150 20.43 -12.47 -10.56
CA SER A 150 19.50 -12.64 -11.68
C SER A 150 18.68 -11.39 -11.93
N PHE A 151 18.17 -10.76 -10.87
CA PHE A 151 17.40 -9.53 -10.95
C PHE A 151 18.21 -8.40 -11.61
N VAL A 152 19.45 -8.16 -11.16
CA VAL A 152 20.35 -7.16 -11.77
C VAL A 152 20.66 -7.48 -13.23
N ALA A 153 20.98 -8.73 -13.55
CA ALA A 153 21.24 -9.15 -14.91
C ALA A 153 20.06 -8.91 -15.86
N ARG A 154 18.84 -9.19 -15.40
CA ARG A 154 17.61 -8.94 -16.18
C ARG A 154 17.36 -7.44 -16.38
N ARG A 155 17.67 -6.59 -15.38
CA ARG A 155 17.57 -5.11 -15.56
C ARG A 155 18.56 -4.62 -16.63
N ARG A 156 19.78 -5.13 -16.65
CA ARG A 156 20.74 -4.83 -17.71
C ARG A 156 20.23 -5.25 -19.09
N GLN A 157 19.68 -6.46 -19.21
CA GLN A 157 19.08 -6.94 -20.46
C GLN A 157 17.88 -6.10 -20.91
N LEU A 158 17.07 -5.64 -19.95
CA LEU A 158 15.95 -4.75 -20.23
C LEU A 158 16.43 -3.42 -20.81
N ILE A 159 17.37 -2.77 -20.14
CA ILE A 159 17.93 -1.48 -20.58
C ILE A 159 18.56 -1.59 -21.97
N ALA A 160 19.27 -2.67 -22.25
CA ALA A 160 19.87 -2.90 -23.57
C ALA A 160 18.84 -3.02 -24.72
N ARG A 161 17.58 -3.27 -24.43
CA ARG A 161 16.49 -3.37 -25.41
C ARG A 161 15.66 -2.09 -25.54
N LEU A 162 15.86 -1.13 -24.63
CA LEU A 162 15.11 0.13 -24.69
C LEU A 162 15.64 1.02 -25.82
N PRO A 163 14.79 1.88 -26.40
CA PRO A 163 15.23 2.87 -27.36
C PRO A 163 16.33 3.76 -26.76
N ALA A 164 17.28 4.17 -27.57
CA ALA A 164 18.32 5.08 -27.15
C ALA A 164 17.72 6.35 -26.55
N SER A 165 18.28 6.77 -25.43
CA SER A 165 17.88 7.98 -24.70
C SER A 165 19.10 8.85 -24.42
N ALA A 166 18.96 10.16 -24.64
CA ALA A 166 19.96 11.13 -24.22
C ALA A 166 19.97 11.38 -22.71
N ARG A 167 18.97 10.84 -21.98
CA ARG A 167 18.80 10.96 -20.53
C ARG A 167 18.90 9.58 -19.89
N PRO A 168 19.41 9.49 -18.65
CA PRO A 168 19.29 8.28 -17.88
C PRO A 168 17.83 7.86 -17.75
N LEU A 169 17.56 6.57 -17.94
CA LEU A 169 16.25 5.97 -17.73
C LEU A 169 16.16 5.43 -16.30
N VAL A 170 14.95 5.32 -15.77
CA VAL A 170 14.70 4.82 -14.41
C VAL A 170 13.81 3.58 -14.46
N ILE A 171 14.18 2.55 -13.72
CA ILE A 171 13.34 1.37 -13.48
C ILE A 171 12.75 1.52 -12.09
N VAL A 172 11.44 1.61 -12.00
CA VAL A 172 10.72 1.79 -10.73
C VAL A 172 10.07 0.46 -10.35
N ALA A 173 10.51 -0.07 -9.21
CA ALA A 173 10.06 -1.34 -8.68
C ALA A 173 9.49 -1.15 -7.26
N PRO A 174 8.26 -0.63 -7.14
CA PRO A 174 7.60 -0.44 -5.85
C PRO A 174 7.04 -1.77 -5.36
N PHE A 175 7.22 -2.02 -4.06
CA PHE A 175 6.74 -3.23 -3.39
C PHE A 175 6.17 -2.87 -2.03
N ASP A 176 5.16 -3.62 -1.59
CA ASP A 176 4.71 -3.58 -0.21
C ASP A 176 5.80 -4.10 0.72
N ALA A 177 6.01 -3.40 1.83
CA ALA A 177 7.11 -3.70 2.74
C ALA A 177 6.96 -5.09 3.40
N GLU A 178 5.74 -5.53 3.68
CA GLU A 178 5.46 -6.83 4.31
C GLU A 178 5.80 -8.02 3.42
N LEU A 179 5.93 -7.82 2.11
CA LEU A 179 6.42 -8.88 1.21
C LEU A 179 7.77 -9.41 1.70
N PHE A 180 8.68 -8.50 2.09
CA PHE A 180 10.03 -8.82 2.52
C PHE A 180 10.07 -9.16 4.01
N GLY A 181 10.13 -10.47 4.31
CA GLY A 181 10.20 -11.01 5.65
C GLY A 181 8.90 -11.63 6.16
N HIS A 182 7.73 -11.23 5.64
CA HIS A 182 6.45 -11.83 5.97
C HIS A 182 6.00 -12.84 4.91
N TRP A 183 5.64 -12.39 3.70
CA TRP A 183 5.25 -13.27 2.60
C TRP A 183 6.43 -14.04 2.02
N TRP A 184 7.52 -13.36 1.77
CA TRP A 184 8.79 -13.94 1.36
C TRP A 184 9.82 -13.77 2.48
N TYR A 185 9.99 -14.82 3.28
CA TYR A 185 10.81 -14.77 4.48
C TYR A 185 12.25 -14.35 4.21
N GLU A 186 12.82 -14.77 3.10
CA GLU A 186 14.17 -14.45 2.67
C GLU A 186 14.28 -13.12 1.90
N GLY A 187 13.16 -12.42 1.72
CA GLY A 187 13.13 -11.12 1.06
C GLY A 187 14.16 -10.12 1.57
N PRO A 188 14.38 -9.97 2.90
CA PRO A 188 15.44 -9.10 3.42
C PRO A 188 16.85 -9.51 2.98
N LEU A 189 17.13 -10.83 2.86
CA LEU A 189 18.41 -11.33 2.36
C LEU A 189 18.61 -11.01 0.88
N PHE A 190 17.53 -11.11 0.10
CA PHE A 190 17.52 -10.69 -1.30
C PHE A 190 17.80 -9.19 -1.45
N LEU A 191 17.16 -8.34 -0.65
CA LEU A 191 17.36 -6.89 -0.68
C LEU A 191 18.80 -6.51 -0.28
N ASP A 192 19.34 -7.10 0.79
CA ASP A 192 20.74 -6.87 1.18
C ASP A 192 21.70 -7.26 0.04
N ALA A 193 21.51 -8.44 -0.55
CA ALA A 193 22.34 -8.89 -1.67
C ALA A 193 22.17 -8.00 -2.92
N LEU A 194 20.98 -7.51 -3.20
CA LEU A 194 20.70 -6.58 -4.31
C LEU A 194 21.41 -5.24 -4.11
N ILE A 195 21.29 -4.64 -2.93
CA ILE A 195 21.92 -3.37 -2.59
C ILE A 195 23.44 -3.49 -2.75
N ARG A 196 24.06 -4.52 -2.17
CA ARG A 196 25.51 -4.75 -2.29
C ARG A 196 25.99 -4.93 -3.73
N GLN A 197 25.17 -5.52 -4.59
CA GLN A 197 25.53 -5.66 -6.00
C GLN A 197 25.42 -4.32 -6.75
N LEU A 198 24.45 -3.48 -6.40
CA LEU A 198 24.29 -2.16 -7.00
C LEU A 198 25.34 -1.16 -6.51
N GLU A 199 25.83 -1.29 -5.28
CA GLU A 199 26.94 -0.46 -4.75
C GLU A 199 28.23 -0.59 -5.57
N VAL A 200 28.49 -1.76 -6.15
CA VAL A 200 29.69 -2.01 -6.96
C VAL A 200 29.40 -2.01 -8.47
N SER A 201 28.20 -1.64 -8.86
CA SER A 201 27.79 -1.60 -10.27
C SER A 201 28.24 -0.28 -10.90
N GLU A 202 28.84 -0.36 -12.08
CA GLU A 202 29.26 0.83 -12.84
C GLU A 202 28.15 1.38 -13.75
N ASP A 203 27.15 0.55 -14.07
CA ASP A 203 26.12 0.82 -15.08
C ASP A 203 24.72 0.99 -14.51
N LEU A 204 24.48 0.56 -13.28
CA LEU A 204 23.22 0.70 -12.56
C LEU A 204 23.47 1.35 -11.20
N VAL A 205 22.70 2.37 -10.90
CA VAL A 205 22.75 3.07 -9.63
C VAL A 205 21.37 3.10 -8.97
N MET A 206 21.33 2.88 -7.67
CA MET A 206 20.10 3.03 -6.89
C MET A 206 19.93 4.50 -6.50
N VAL A 207 18.77 5.08 -6.84
CA VAL A 207 18.45 6.47 -6.56
C VAL A 207 17.05 6.60 -5.99
N SER A 208 16.77 7.66 -5.23
CA SER A 208 15.41 8.03 -4.92
C SER A 208 14.73 8.66 -6.14
N LEU A 209 13.39 8.53 -6.22
CA LEU A 209 12.62 9.13 -7.32
C LEU A 209 12.78 10.66 -7.36
N GLY A 210 12.80 11.30 -6.18
CA GLY A 210 13.03 12.74 -6.08
C GLY A 210 14.40 13.16 -6.61
N GLN A 211 15.46 12.39 -6.31
CA GLN A 211 16.81 12.65 -6.82
C GLN A 211 16.86 12.46 -8.35
N HIS A 212 16.30 11.37 -8.86
CA HIS A 212 16.24 11.14 -10.30
C HIS A 212 15.52 12.29 -11.03
N LEU A 213 14.40 12.77 -10.47
CA LEU A 213 13.65 13.89 -11.05
C LEU A 213 14.45 15.19 -11.04
N ALA A 214 15.16 15.49 -9.94
CA ALA A 214 15.99 16.70 -9.82
C ALA A 214 17.15 16.69 -10.81
N ASP A 215 17.80 15.53 -11.01
CA ASP A 215 19.00 15.41 -11.85
C ASP A 215 18.66 15.30 -13.36
N HIS A 216 17.53 14.69 -13.70
CA HIS A 216 17.26 14.29 -15.09
C HIS A 216 15.93 14.82 -15.65
N GLY A 217 15.04 15.34 -14.81
CA GLY A 217 13.73 15.87 -15.23
C GLY A 217 12.79 14.79 -15.78
N THR A 218 11.91 15.17 -16.70
CA THR A 218 10.82 14.34 -17.23
C THR A 218 10.91 14.16 -18.73
N ALA A 219 10.20 13.14 -19.26
CA ALA A 219 10.04 12.91 -20.70
C ALA A 219 9.10 13.93 -21.37
N GLY A 220 8.43 14.75 -20.60
CA GLY A 220 7.51 15.80 -21.07
C GLY A 220 6.06 15.56 -20.68
N PRO A 221 5.15 16.41 -21.18
CA PRO A 221 3.74 16.33 -20.83
C PRO A 221 3.07 15.08 -21.40
N CYS A 222 2.18 14.47 -20.61
CA CYS A 222 1.41 13.31 -21.01
C CYS A 222 0.09 13.28 -20.21
N ARG A 223 -1.03 13.13 -20.88
CA ARG A 223 -2.29 12.82 -20.21
C ARG A 223 -2.29 11.33 -19.89
N VAL A 224 -2.02 10.98 -18.63
CA VAL A 224 -1.98 9.59 -18.17
C VAL A 224 -3.38 8.98 -18.08
N ALA A 225 -3.49 7.67 -18.23
CA ALA A 225 -4.77 6.97 -18.23
C ALA A 225 -5.13 6.46 -16.82
N ALA A 226 -6.42 6.22 -16.60
CA ALA A 226 -6.89 5.55 -15.40
C ALA A 226 -6.23 4.18 -15.24
N SER A 227 -5.82 3.85 -14.04
CA SER A 227 -5.11 2.60 -13.75
C SER A 227 -5.13 2.26 -12.27
N SER A 228 -4.95 1.00 -11.93
CA SER A 228 -4.56 0.54 -10.60
C SER A 228 -3.77 -0.78 -10.74
N TRP A 229 -3.14 -1.25 -9.68
CA TRP A 229 -2.53 -2.57 -9.70
C TRP A 229 -3.47 -3.69 -9.21
N GLY A 230 -4.74 -3.34 -8.96
CA GLY A 230 -5.78 -4.29 -8.60
C GLY A 230 -6.18 -5.22 -9.74
N GLU A 231 -7.15 -6.08 -9.48
CA GLU A 231 -7.68 -7.05 -10.43
C GLU A 231 -8.14 -6.36 -11.72
N GLY A 232 -7.71 -6.91 -12.85
CA GLY A 232 -8.03 -6.36 -14.17
C GLY A 232 -7.28 -5.07 -14.53
N GLY A 233 -6.40 -4.57 -13.66
CA GLY A 233 -5.67 -3.31 -13.86
C GLY A 233 -6.47 -2.07 -13.47
N TYR A 234 -7.60 -2.25 -12.82
CA TYR A 234 -8.49 -1.18 -12.38
C TYR A 234 -8.97 -1.42 -10.95
N ASN A 235 -9.94 -0.63 -10.48
CA ASN A 235 -10.38 -0.67 -9.09
C ASN A 235 -11.43 -1.76 -8.80
N ASP A 236 -11.58 -2.76 -9.65
CA ASP A 236 -12.61 -3.80 -9.55
C ASP A 236 -12.54 -4.61 -8.24
N THR A 237 -11.37 -4.70 -7.62
CA THR A 237 -11.20 -5.33 -6.31
C THR A 237 -12.01 -4.61 -5.22
N TRP A 238 -12.13 -3.30 -5.30
CA TRP A 238 -12.79 -2.44 -4.30
C TRP A 238 -14.16 -1.94 -4.74
N LEU A 239 -14.33 -1.70 -6.06
CA LEU A 239 -15.55 -1.15 -6.66
C LEU A 239 -16.40 -2.27 -7.27
N ARG A 240 -17.10 -3.03 -6.42
CA ARG A 240 -17.99 -4.13 -6.82
C ARG A 240 -19.44 -3.80 -6.46
N PRO A 241 -20.45 -4.43 -7.10
CA PRO A 241 -21.84 -4.27 -6.70
C PRO A 241 -22.07 -4.53 -5.20
N GLU A 242 -21.39 -5.55 -4.65
CA GLU A 242 -21.49 -5.96 -3.24
C GLU A 242 -20.92 -4.89 -2.29
N THR A 243 -20.02 -4.04 -2.74
CA THR A 243 -19.39 -2.98 -1.94
C THR A 243 -19.92 -1.58 -2.25
N ALA A 244 -20.83 -1.43 -3.24
CA ALA A 244 -21.34 -0.12 -3.67
C ALA A 244 -21.96 0.69 -2.52
N TRP A 245 -22.66 0.03 -1.59
CA TRP A 245 -23.25 0.67 -0.42
C TRP A 245 -22.21 1.33 0.49
N VAL A 246 -20.99 0.78 0.56
CA VAL A 246 -19.88 1.32 1.36
C VAL A 246 -19.48 2.68 0.82
N HIS A 247 -19.21 2.77 -0.48
CA HIS A 247 -18.75 3.99 -1.12
C HIS A 247 -19.79 5.12 -0.99
N LEU A 248 -21.07 4.80 -1.12
CA LEU A 248 -22.15 5.78 -0.92
C LEU A 248 -22.14 6.33 0.53
N GLN A 249 -22.04 5.45 1.52
CA GLN A 249 -22.00 5.88 2.93
C GLN A 249 -20.75 6.67 3.28
N LEU A 250 -19.59 6.27 2.74
CA LEU A 250 -18.34 7.01 2.94
C LEU A 250 -18.39 8.40 2.32
N GLN A 251 -18.95 8.52 1.12
CA GLN A 251 -19.14 9.82 0.45
C GLN A 251 -20.07 10.72 1.25
N GLN A 252 -21.22 10.19 1.70
CA GLN A 252 -22.16 10.93 2.54
C GLN A 252 -21.50 11.41 3.84
N ALA A 253 -20.73 10.55 4.52
CA ALA A 253 -20.00 10.92 5.73
C ALA A 253 -18.92 11.97 5.47
N ALA A 254 -18.21 11.89 4.34
CA ALA A 254 -17.21 12.90 3.96
C ALA A 254 -17.85 14.27 3.71
N VAL A 255 -18.95 14.32 2.97
CA VAL A 255 -19.70 15.57 2.72
C VAL A 255 -20.24 16.16 4.04
N GLU A 256 -20.79 15.31 4.90
CA GLU A 256 -21.26 15.72 6.23
C GLU A 256 -20.11 16.27 7.10
N PHE A 257 -18.95 15.62 7.09
CA PHE A 257 -17.79 16.09 7.83
C PHE A 257 -17.31 17.47 7.35
N GLN A 258 -17.26 17.68 6.03
CA GLN A 258 -16.93 19.01 5.47
C GLN A 258 -17.92 20.08 5.92
N ALA A 259 -19.23 19.80 5.89
CA ALA A 259 -20.25 20.73 6.36
C ALA A 259 -20.09 21.06 7.85
N LEU A 260 -19.81 20.06 8.69
CA LEU A 260 -19.53 20.25 10.11
C LEU A 260 -18.27 21.10 10.34
N ARG A 261 -17.23 20.86 9.56
CA ARG A 261 -15.99 21.64 9.62
C ARG A 261 -16.25 23.11 9.26
N HIS A 262 -16.94 23.39 8.17
CA HIS A 262 -17.28 24.77 7.79
C HIS A 262 -18.14 25.48 8.86
N THR A 263 -19.12 24.78 9.42
CA THR A 263 -19.99 25.37 10.45
C THR A 263 -19.28 25.59 11.77
N HIS A 264 -18.29 24.75 12.12
CA HIS A 264 -17.69 24.72 13.44
C HIS A 264 -16.18 25.03 13.46
N GLY A 265 -15.50 25.03 12.32
CA GLY A 265 -14.06 25.24 12.22
C GLY A 265 -13.62 26.69 12.39
N ASP A 266 -14.42 27.63 11.93
CA ASP A 266 -14.12 29.09 11.97
C ASP A 266 -14.66 29.79 13.23
N ALA A 267 -15.54 29.14 14.00
CA ALA A 267 -16.02 29.67 15.27
C ALA A 267 -14.96 29.47 16.38
N PRO A 268 -14.96 30.27 17.45
CA PRO A 268 -14.09 30.03 18.60
C PRO A 268 -14.19 28.57 19.04
N VAL A 269 -13.13 27.81 18.78
CA VAL A 269 -13.13 26.34 18.98
C VAL A 269 -13.05 26.09 20.49
N THR A 270 -14.18 25.73 21.11
CA THR A 270 -14.13 25.24 22.48
C THR A 270 -13.30 23.95 22.53
N PRO A 271 -12.59 23.65 23.65
CA PRO A 271 -11.82 22.41 23.76
C PRO A 271 -12.64 21.15 23.41
N LEU A 272 -13.89 21.10 23.81
CA LEU A 272 -14.80 19.99 23.51
C LEU A 272 -15.09 19.87 22.01
N ARG A 273 -15.42 20.97 21.36
CA ARG A 273 -15.70 20.98 19.91
C ARG A 273 -14.49 20.51 19.10
N GLY A 274 -13.29 20.97 19.45
CA GLY A 274 -12.05 20.54 18.81
C GLY A 274 -11.78 19.04 19.00
N ARG A 275 -12.08 18.48 20.17
CA ARG A 275 -11.99 17.03 20.43
C ARG A 275 -12.98 16.24 19.58
N LEU A 276 -14.24 16.68 19.54
CA LEU A 276 -15.29 16.05 18.73
C LEU A 276 -14.95 16.03 17.23
N LEU A 277 -14.49 17.16 16.67
CA LEU A 277 -14.07 17.26 15.27
C LEU A 277 -12.88 16.31 14.96
N ARG A 278 -11.86 16.30 15.81
CA ARG A 278 -10.71 15.39 15.64
C ARG A 278 -11.13 13.93 15.69
N GLN A 279 -12.01 13.56 16.64
CA GLN A 279 -12.44 12.18 16.76
C GLN A 279 -13.40 11.77 15.63
N ALA A 280 -14.23 12.67 15.13
CA ALA A 280 -15.05 12.44 13.94
C ALA A 280 -14.17 12.21 12.69
N ALA A 281 -13.14 13.05 12.48
CA ALA A 281 -12.15 12.85 11.42
C ALA A 281 -11.46 11.49 11.52
N ARG A 282 -11.01 11.07 12.70
CA ARG A 282 -10.40 9.74 12.90
C ARG A 282 -11.35 8.61 12.55
N SER A 283 -12.61 8.70 12.99
CA SER A 283 -13.62 7.68 12.69
C SER A 283 -13.88 7.58 11.19
N LEU A 284 -13.91 8.72 10.47
CA LEU A 284 -14.05 8.77 9.02
C LEU A 284 -12.84 8.16 8.32
N LEU A 285 -11.61 8.55 8.69
CA LEU A 285 -10.38 7.98 8.12
C LEU A 285 -10.31 6.46 8.31
N LEU A 286 -10.65 5.97 9.50
CA LEU A 286 -10.68 4.53 9.78
C LEU A 286 -11.76 3.81 8.99
N ALA A 287 -12.89 4.46 8.71
CA ALA A 287 -13.93 3.90 7.83
C ALA A 287 -13.48 3.84 6.36
N GLN A 288 -12.63 4.77 5.91
CA GLN A 288 -12.13 4.86 4.53
C GLN A 288 -11.00 3.87 4.21
N GLY A 289 -10.55 3.07 5.18
CA GLY A 289 -9.53 2.03 4.92
C GLY A 289 -9.95 1.10 3.78
N SER A 290 -9.11 0.95 2.75
CA SER A 290 -9.40 0.15 1.55
C SER A 290 -9.55 -1.34 1.83
N ASP A 291 -8.95 -1.84 2.92
CA ASP A 291 -9.07 -3.23 3.37
C ASP A 291 -10.51 -3.68 3.63
N TRP A 292 -11.37 -2.77 4.06
CA TRP A 292 -12.77 -3.14 4.32
C TRP A 292 -13.47 -3.61 3.06
N THR A 293 -13.40 -2.84 1.97
CA THR A 293 -14.02 -3.21 0.70
C THR A 293 -13.30 -4.37 0.01
N PHE A 294 -11.97 -4.46 0.16
CA PHE A 294 -11.18 -5.60 -0.30
C PHE A 294 -11.68 -6.92 0.32
N HIS A 295 -11.85 -6.97 1.63
CA HIS A 295 -12.33 -8.17 2.33
C HIS A 295 -13.83 -8.46 2.09
N LEU A 296 -14.66 -7.43 1.91
CA LEU A 296 -16.07 -7.59 1.59
C LEU A 296 -16.30 -8.11 0.17
N GLY A 297 -15.46 -7.72 -0.78
CA GLY A 297 -15.56 -8.11 -2.19
C GLY A 297 -15.07 -9.54 -2.49
N ARG A 298 -14.39 -10.21 -1.56
CA ARG A 298 -13.94 -11.60 -1.72
C ARG A 298 -15.03 -12.58 -1.31
N GLY A 299 -15.20 -13.65 -2.11
CA GLY A 299 -16.28 -14.62 -2.03
C GLY A 299 -16.64 -15.05 -0.60
N GLY A 300 -17.88 -14.75 -0.19
CA GLY A 300 -18.42 -15.00 1.14
C GLY A 300 -18.36 -13.82 2.11
N GLY A 301 -17.70 -12.72 1.75
CA GLY A 301 -17.58 -11.52 2.60
C GLY A 301 -16.77 -11.78 3.87
N SER A 302 -16.40 -10.71 4.57
CA SER A 302 -15.79 -10.79 5.89
C SER A 302 -16.69 -10.16 6.94
N PRO A 303 -17.35 -10.95 7.82
CA PRO A 303 -18.15 -10.42 8.91
C PRO A 303 -17.37 -9.45 9.81
N TYR A 304 -16.08 -9.70 10.00
CA TYR A 304 -15.21 -8.80 10.73
C TYR A 304 -15.05 -7.45 10.05
N ALA A 305 -14.74 -7.43 8.74
CA ALA A 305 -14.57 -6.20 7.97
C ALA A 305 -15.86 -5.37 7.96
N GLU A 306 -17.01 -6.03 7.74
CA GLU A 306 -18.30 -5.36 7.78
C GLU A 306 -18.60 -4.76 9.17
N ALA A 307 -18.40 -5.52 10.23
CA ALA A 307 -18.64 -5.06 11.60
C ALA A 307 -17.72 -3.87 11.96
N ARG A 308 -16.44 -3.90 11.56
CA ARG A 308 -15.50 -2.80 11.79
C ARG A 308 -15.89 -1.53 11.03
N LEU A 309 -16.19 -1.67 9.75
CA LEU A 309 -16.63 -0.55 8.92
C LEU A 309 -17.91 0.11 9.47
N ARG A 310 -18.93 -0.69 9.77
CA ARG A 310 -20.18 -0.20 10.37
C ARG A 310 -19.95 0.47 11.72
N ALA A 311 -19.04 -0.06 12.55
CA ALA A 311 -18.67 0.53 13.82
C ALA A 311 -18.04 1.92 13.65
N HIS A 312 -17.10 2.08 12.69
CA HIS A 312 -16.47 3.39 12.42
C HIS A 312 -17.48 4.40 11.87
N LEU A 313 -18.35 4.01 10.95
CA LEU A 313 -19.44 4.86 10.45
C LEU A 313 -20.43 5.27 11.56
N ALA A 314 -20.80 4.34 12.43
CA ALA A 314 -21.68 4.62 13.57
C ALA A 314 -21.03 5.58 14.60
N ARG A 315 -19.72 5.43 14.84
CA ARG A 315 -18.95 6.37 15.69
C ARG A 315 -18.91 7.76 15.07
N PHE A 316 -18.65 7.84 13.77
CA PHE A 316 -18.71 9.10 13.03
C PHE A 316 -20.09 9.77 13.18
N ALA A 317 -21.15 9.05 12.85
CA ALA A 317 -22.52 9.59 12.95
C ALA A 317 -22.88 10.07 14.36
N PHE A 318 -22.48 9.33 15.40
CA PHE A 318 -22.66 9.74 16.79
C PHE A 318 -21.93 11.05 17.12
N LEU A 319 -20.68 11.20 16.68
CA LEU A 319 -19.89 12.41 16.92
C LEU A 319 -20.42 13.59 16.10
N ALA A 320 -20.87 13.35 14.89
CA ALA A 320 -21.51 14.34 14.02
C ALA A 320 -22.83 14.86 14.65
N ASP A 321 -23.65 13.98 15.22
CA ASP A 321 -24.86 14.37 15.94
C ASP A 321 -24.54 15.21 17.20
N ALA A 322 -23.54 14.81 17.98
CA ALA A 322 -23.09 15.57 19.14
C ALA A 322 -22.60 16.98 18.75
N LEU A 323 -21.85 17.12 17.64
CA LEU A 323 -21.42 18.40 17.10
C LEU A 323 -22.61 19.29 16.69
N ARG A 324 -23.56 18.75 15.91
CA ARG A 324 -24.75 19.49 15.46
C ARG A 324 -25.61 19.98 16.59
N ARG A 325 -25.77 19.18 17.62
CA ARG A 325 -26.63 19.47 18.76
C ARG A 325 -25.91 20.19 19.91
N GLY A 326 -24.61 20.39 19.82
CA GLY A 326 -23.81 20.99 20.88
C GLY A 326 -23.77 20.15 22.17
N LEU A 327 -23.83 18.83 22.06
CA LEU A 327 -23.87 17.92 23.22
C LEU A 327 -22.47 17.52 23.65
N ASP A 328 -22.29 17.34 24.97
CA ASP A 328 -21.11 16.71 25.53
C ASP A 328 -21.35 15.20 25.74
N PRO A 329 -20.67 14.32 25.00
CA PRO A 329 -20.80 12.88 25.18
C PRO A 329 -20.08 12.32 26.41
N GLY A 330 -19.33 13.13 27.15
CA GLY A 330 -18.64 12.72 28.37
C GLY A 330 -17.68 11.54 28.18
N ASP A 331 -17.81 10.55 29.06
CA ASP A 331 -16.94 9.35 29.06
C ASP A 331 -16.95 8.57 27.74
N ARG A 332 -18.03 8.66 26.95
CA ARG A 332 -18.09 7.99 25.64
C ARG A 332 -17.10 8.60 24.65
N LEU A 333 -16.91 9.93 24.66
CA LEU A 333 -15.88 10.57 23.84
C LEU A 333 -14.48 10.12 24.29
N VAL A 334 -14.21 10.10 25.59
CA VAL A 334 -12.94 9.62 26.15
C VAL A 334 -12.66 8.18 25.75
N GLY A 335 -13.65 7.31 25.83
CA GLY A 335 -13.53 5.90 25.38
C GLY A 335 -13.18 5.77 23.90
N LEU A 336 -13.78 6.60 23.02
CA LEU A 336 -13.46 6.62 21.59
C LEU A 336 -12.04 7.14 21.32
N GLU A 337 -11.59 8.17 22.02
CA GLU A 337 -10.24 8.72 21.90
C GLU A 337 -9.16 7.72 22.33
N LEU A 338 -9.42 6.92 23.37
CA LEU A 338 -8.52 5.85 23.81
C LEU A 338 -8.49 4.67 22.84
N MET A 339 -9.65 4.31 22.30
CA MET A 339 -9.78 3.16 21.37
C MET A 339 -9.18 3.46 20.00
N ASP A 340 -9.47 4.64 19.47
CA ASP A 340 -9.11 5.06 18.11
C ASP A 340 -8.15 6.28 18.19
N GLY A 341 -6.99 6.10 18.86
CA GLY A 341 -5.99 7.15 19.09
C GLY A 341 -5.07 7.46 17.92
N LEU A 342 -5.40 7.01 16.71
CA LEU A 342 -4.62 7.25 15.50
C LEU A 342 -4.49 8.76 15.23
N PHE A 343 -3.31 9.19 14.82
CA PHE A 343 -2.99 10.60 14.57
C PHE A 343 -3.35 11.52 15.76
N PRO A 344 -2.62 11.43 16.88
CA PRO A 344 -2.95 12.18 18.11
C PRO A 344 -3.06 13.69 17.88
N ASN A 345 -2.26 14.24 16.97
CA ASN A 345 -2.22 15.66 16.61
C ASN A 345 -2.98 15.97 15.31
N LEU A 346 -4.01 15.18 14.98
CA LEU A 346 -4.81 15.42 13.78
C LEU A 346 -5.43 16.82 13.81
N ASP A 347 -5.19 17.59 12.76
CA ASP A 347 -5.83 18.89 12.55
C ASP A 347 -7.01 18.72 11.58
N PRO A 348 -8.25 18.93 12.02
CA PRO A 348 -9.41 18.88 11.13
C PRO A 348 -9.37 19.90 9.99
N GLY A 349 -8.59 20.96 10.11
CA GLY A 349 -8.37 21.95 9.06
C GLY A 349 -7.71 21.41 7.80
N HIS A 350 -7.03 20.27 7.87
CA HIS A 350 -6.41 19.61 6.72
C HIS A 350 -7.40 18.86 5.80
N PHE A 351 -8.66 18.75 6.20
CA PHE A 351 -9.72 18.13 5.37
C PHE A 351 -10.48 19.26 4.63
N GLY A 352 -9.89 19.71 3.54
CA GLY A 352 -10.30 20.84 2.84
C GLY A 352 -11.13 20.95 1.79
#